data_a3c20cffbf85e95d7071131c4d958e1e
#
_entry.id   a3c20cffbf85e95d7071131c4d958e1e
#
_cell.length_a   1.000
_cell.length_b   1.000
_cell.length_c   1.000
_cell.angle_alpha   90.00
_cell.angle_beta   90.00
_cell.angle_gamma   90.00
#
_symmetry.space_group_name_H-M   'P 1'
#
loop_
_entity.id
_entity.type
_entity.pdbx_description
1 polymer ?
#
loop_
_entity_poly.entity_id
_entity_poly.type
_entity_poly.pdbx_seq_one_letter_code
_entity_poly.pdbx_strand_id
1 'polypeptide(L)'
;LMAQRPGFPLKLEKASPAPRTLKTNAPVKSIVPSEVRAATAPVQNLGMDSSAVRQRMVQKLAAQGLQDPLVLQAMGTVERHRFVESALVAQAYEDTSLPIGLGQTISKPNVVARMIELLREGVDGKLGRVLEIGTGCGYQAAVLSHVATEVYSIERLKGLHRSEEHTSELQSHS
;
A
#
# COMPACT_ATOMS: atom_id res chain seq x y z
N LEU A 1 49.11 4.77 7.32
CA LEU A 1 48.09 5.55 8.08
C LEU A 1 46.73 4.88 7.87
N MET A 2 46.26 4.06 8.83
CA MET A 2 44.94 3.42 8.77
C MET A 2 43.92 4.36 9.42
N ALA A 3 42.94 4.78 8.65
CA ALA A 3 41.81 5.57 9.16
C ALA A 3 40.82 4.67 9.92
N GLN A 4 40.60 4.99 11.20
CA GLN A 4 39.61 4.30 12.04
C GLN A 4 38.18 4.69 11.59
N ARG A 5 37.32 3.69 11.38
CA ARG A 5 35.88 3.89 11.13
C ARG A 5 35.16 4.24 12.44
N PRO A 6 34.28 5.22 12.47
CA PRO A 6 33.49 5.54 13.66
C PRO A 6 32.53 4.38 13.99
N GLY A 7 32.51 4.00 15.26
CA GLY A 7 31.66 2.90 15.76
C GLY A 7 30.19 3.30 15.82
N PHE A 8 29.33 2.38 15.43
CA PHE A 8 27.88 2.39 15.68
C PHE A 8 27.63 1.67 17.03
N PRO A 9 26.66 2.09 17.88
CA PRO A 9 25.48 2.92 17.63
C PRO A 9 25.51 4.29 18.32
N LEU A 10 24.86 5.28 17.69
CA LEU A 10 24.57 6.57 18.30
C LEU A 10 23.56 6.42 19.44
N LYS A 11 23.91 6.87 20.66
CA LYS A 11 22.97 6.97 21.78
C LYS A 11 22.00 8.12 21.54
N LEU A 12 20.70 7.81 21.40
CA LEU A 12 19.63 8.82 21.45
C LEU A 12 19.45 9.29 22.90
N GLU A 13 19.70 10.55 23.17
CA GLU A 13 19.29 11.18 24.42
C GLU A 13 17.77 11.42 24.39
N LYS A 14 17.10 10.97 25.47
CA LYS A 14 15.67 11.19 25.67
C LYS A 14 15.42 12.65 26.03
N ALA A 15 14.81 13.41 25.13
CA ALA A 15 14.24 14.71 25.46
C ALA A 15 12.92 14.51 26.24
N SER A 16 12.87 15.04 27.48
CA SER A 16 11.65 15.07 28.29
C SER A 16 10.71 16.17 27.80
N PRO A 17 9.41 15.92 27.61
CA PRO A 17 8.46 16.97 27.28
C PRO A 17 8.06 17.76 28.53
N ALA A 18 8.17 19.09 28.45
CA ALA A 18 7.64 20.01 29.44
C ALA A 18 6.10 20.06 29.40
N PRO A 19 5.41 20.24 30.56
CA PRO A 19 3.95 20.28 30.57
C PRO A 19 3.43 21.62 30.03
N ARG A 20 2.59 21.54 28.98
CA ARG A 20 1.82 22.70 28.48
C ARG A 20 0.47 22.73 29.20
N THR A 21 0.28 23.73 30.06
CA THR A 21 -1.01 24.09 30.62
C THR A 21 -1.89 24.74 29.57
N LEU A 22 -3.01 24.09 29.22
CA LEU A 22 -4.08 24.64 28.39
C LEU A 22 -5.05 25.42 29.29
N LYS A 23 -5.15 26.74 29.08
CA LYS A 23 -6.22 27.55 29.63
C LYS A 23 -7.48 27.38 28.79
N THR A 24 -8.52 26.78 29.38
CA THR A 24 -9.88 26.73 28.86
C THR A 24 -10.60 28.02 29.23
N ASN A 25 -11.19 28.72 28.25
CA ASN A 25 -12.40 29.55 28.45
C ASN A 25 -12.92 30.05 27.07
N ALA A 26 -13.95 29.41 26.55
CA ALA A 26 -14.94 30.02 25.65
C ALA A 26 -16.24 29.15 25.69
N PRO A 27 -17.43 29.75 25.67
CA PRO A 27 -18.68 29.06 25.92
C PRO A 27 -19.13 28.23 24.69
N VAL A 28 -19.58 27.01 24.97
CA VAL A 28 -20.17 26.09 24.00
C VAL A 28 -21.56 26.59 23.62
N LYS A 29 -21.75 27.01 22.36
CA LYS A 29 -23.07 27.18 21.76
C LYS A 29 -23.63 25.79 21.39
N SER A 30 -24.80 25.48 21.96
CA SER A 30 -25.59 24.31 21.63
C SER A 30 -25.98 24.30 20.17
N ILE A 31 -25.49 23.29 19.41
CA ILE A 31 -25.94 23.03 18.03
C ILE A 31 -27.00 21.92 18.11
N VAL A 32 -28.23 22.28 17.71
CA VAL A 32 -29.37 21.36 17.55
C VAL A 32 -29.02 20.34 16.45
N PRO A 33 -29.34 19.03 16.62
CA PRO A 33 -29.05 18.04 15.58
C PRO A 33 -29.99 18.23 14.40
N SER A 34 -29.47 18.70 13.27
CA SER A 34 -30.18 18.59 11.99
C SER A 34 -30.15 17.11 11.55
N GLU A 35 -31.33 16.60 11.25
CA GLU A 35 -31.54 15.24 10.72
C GLU A 35 -30.61 14.95 9.55
N VAL A 36 -29.69 14.01 9.75
CA VAL A 36 -28.90 13.42 8.67
C VAL A 36 -29.83 12.51 7.88
N ARG A 37 -30.40 13.07 6.82
CA ARG A 37 -31.10 12.32 5.78
C ARG A 37 -30.07 11.39 5.16
N ALA A 38 -30.16 10.11 5.49
CA ALA A 38 -29.37 9.04 4.87
C ALA A 38 -29.71 8.99 3.38
N ALA A 39 -28.87 9.63 2.57
CA ALA A 39 -28.87 9.39 1.14
C ALA A 39 -28.17 8.04 0.91
N THR A 40 -28.97 6.97 0.84
CA THR A 40 -28.53 5.70 0.25
C THR A 40 -28.26 5.94 -1.22
N ALA A 41 -27.03 6.31 -1.55
CA ALA A 41 -26.55 6.26 -2.94
C ALA A 41 -26.45 4.78 -3.35
N PRO A 42 -26.99 4.40 -4.51
CA PRO A 42 -26.91 3.01 -4.97
C PRO A 42 -25.44 2.65 -5.23
N VAL A 43 -25.00 1.56 -4.63
CA VAL A 43 -23.71 0.90 -4.88
C VAL A 43 -23.80 0.21 -6.27
N GLN A 44 -23.86 1.00 -7.32
CA GLN A 44 -23.83 0.52 -8.70
C GLN A 44 -22.80 1.34 -9.44
N ASN A 45 -21.57 0.78 -9.57
CA ASN A 45 -20.53 1.05 -10.57
C ASN A 45 -19.09 0.86 -10.03
N LEU A 46 -18.89 0.04 -8.99
CA LEU A 46 -17.53 -0.25 -8.49
C LEU A 46 -16.63 -0.92 -9.55
N GLY A 47 -17.19 -1.58 -10.57
CA GLY A 47 -16.39 -2.25 -11.60
C GLY A 47 -15.83 -1.32 -12.69
N MET A 48 -16.61 -0.34 -13.19
CA MET A 48 -16.13 0.59 -14.23
C MET A 48 -15.27 1.71 -13.66
N ASP A 49 -15.62 2.23 -12.49
CA ASP A 49 -14.85 3.32 -11.85
C ASP A 49 -13.48 2.86 -11.35
N SER A 50 -13.34 1.62 -10.87
CA SER A 50 -12.05 1.10 -10.39
C SER A 50 -11.03 0.92 -11.52
N SER A 51 -11.44 0.51 -12.72
CA SER A 51 -10.55 0.41 -13.89
C SER A 51 -10.03 1.77 -14.35
N ALA A 52 -10.91 2.76 -14.48
CA ALA A 52 -10.51 4.13 -14.88
C ALA A 52 -9.61 4.78 -13.83
N VAL A 53 -9.88 4.58 -12.53
CA VAL A 53 -9.06 5.11 -11.45
C VAL A 53 -7.69 4.44 -11.41
N ARG A 54 -7.64 3.11 -11.65
CA ARG A 54 -6.39 2.36 -11.78
C ARG A 54 -5.54 2.86 -12.95
N GLN A 55 -6.15 3.10 -14.10
CA GLN A 55 -5.45 3.66 -15.27
C GLN A 55 -4.88 5.06 -14.98
N ARG A 56 -5.60 5.91 -14.24
CA ARG A 56 -5.08 7.22 -13.81
C ARG A 56 -3.88 7.07 -12.87
N MET A 57 -3.87 6.08 -11.98
CA MET A 57 -2.71 5.77 -11.14
C MET A 57 -1.50 5.43 -12.02
N VAL A 58 -1.65 4.54 -13.02
CA VAL A 58 -0.56 4.16 -13.94
C VAL A 58 -0.04 5.37 -14.71
N GLN A 59 -0.93 6.23 -15.22
CA GLN A 59 -0.53 7.48 -15.90
C GLN A 59 0.27 8.41 -14.98
N LYS A 60 -0.11 8.53 -13.71
CA LYS A 60 0.64 9.31 -12.73
C LYS A 60 2.03 8.72 -12.47
N LEU A 61 2.14 7.38 -12.34
CA LEU A 61 3.42 6.69 -12.18
C LEU A 61 4.36 6.96 -13.37
N ALA A 62 3.86 6.85 -14.59
CA ALA A 62 4.61 7.17 -15.79
C ALA A 62 5.05 8.66 -15.82
N ALA A 63 4.17 9.59 -15.45
CA ALA A 63 4.49 11.02 -15.36
C ALA A 63 5.52 11.33 -14.26
N GLN A 64 5.62 10.49 -13.23
CA GLN A 64 6.63 10.57 -12.16
C GLN A 64 7.97 9.93 -12.54
N GLY A 65 8.11 9.44 -13.76
CA GLY A 65 9.37 8.91 -14.31
C GLY A 65 9.50 7.39 -14.27
N LEU A 66 8.42 6.64 -14.01
CA LEU A 66 8.42 5.19 -14.19
C LEU A 66 8.39 4.87 -15.69
N GLN A 67 9.36 4.12 -16.18
CA GLN A 67 9.57 3.87 -17.62
C GLN A 67 9.39 2.41 -18.03
N ASP A 68 9.54 1.45 -17.10
CA ASP A 68 9.44 0.03 -17.43
C ASP A 68 8.00 -0.36 -17.84
N PRO A 69 7.77 -0.78 -19.10
CA PRO A 69 6.43 -1.06 -19.61
C PRO A 69 5.79 -2.29 -18.94
N LEU A 70 6.58 -3.29 -18.54
CA LEU A 70 6.05 -4.47 -17.85
C LEU A 70 5.60 -4.12 -16.43
N VAL A 71 6.31 -3.23 -15.74
CA VAL A 71 5.90 -2.75 -14.41
C VAL A 71 4.63 -1.91 -14.53
N LEU A 72 4.55 -0.98 -15.49
CA LEU A 72 3.35 -0.18 -15.73
C LEU A 72 2.14 -1.08 -16.05
N GLN A 73 2.34 -2.11 -16.88
CA GLN A 73 1.30 -3.07 -17.22
C GLN A 73 0.86 -3.88 -15.97
N ALA A 74 1.80 -4.39 -15.18
CA ALA A 74 1.50 -5.13 -13.96
C ALA A 74 0.71 -4.28 -12.95
N MET A 75 1.15 -3.03 -12.71
CA MET A 75 0.44 -2.07 -11.86
C MET A 75 -0.97 -1.74 -12.37
N GLY A 76 -1.17 -1.75 -13.69
CA GLY A 76 -2.47 -1.56 -14.33
C GLY A 76 -3.37 -2.80 -14.30
N THR A 77 -2.80 -3.98 -14.13
CA THR A 77 -3.54 -5.26 -14.10
C THR A 77 -4.01 -5.62 -12.70
N VAL A 78 -3.14 -5.48 -11.69
CA VAL A 78 -3.45 -5.89 -10.32
C VAL A 78 -4.43 -4.92 -9.66
N GLU A 79 -5.53 -5.45 -9.16
CA GLU A 79 -6.61 -4.69 -8.52
C GLU A 79 -6.27 -4.37 -7.06
N ARG A 80 -5.49 -3.29 -6.85
CA ARG A 80 -4.99 -2.89 -5.53
C ARG A 80 -6.08 -2.73 -4.46
N HIS A 81 -7.29 -2.32 -4.84
CA HIS A 81 -8.41 -2.16 -3.91
C HIS A 81 -8.84 -3.47 -3.23
N ARG A 82 -8.48 -4.63 -3.78
CA ARG A 82 -8.75 -5.95 -3.18
C ARG A 82 -7.80 -6.29 -2.03
N PHE A 83 -6.73 -5.54 -1.85
CA PHE A 83 -5.69 -5.74 -0.83
C PHE A 83 -5.80 -4.76 0.34
N VAL A 84 -6.87 -3.99 0.40
CA VAL A 84 -7.16 -3.04 1.48
C VAL A 84 -8.54 -3.29 2.06
N GLU A 85 -8.77 -2.85 3.30
CA GLU A 85 -10.09 -2.93 3.92
C GLU A 85 -11.13 -2.13 3.13
N SER A 86 -12.38 -2.57 3.18
CA SER A 86 -13.49 -1.98 2.41
C SER A 86 -13.67 -0.46 2.64
N ALA A 87 -13.41 0.00 3.85
CA ALA A 87 -13.44 1.43 4.21
C ALA A 87 -12.36 2.26 3.48
N LEU A 88 -11.29 1.64 2.98
CA LEU A 88 -10.14 2.29 2.35
C LEU A 88 -10.13 2.14 0.82
N VAL A 89 -11.07 1.42 0.24
CA VAL A 89 -11.16 1.16 -1.21
C VAL A 89 -11.10 2.43 -2.05
N ALA A 90 -11.77 3.51 -1.61
CA ALA A 90 -11.75 4.80 -2.30
C ALA A 90 -10.35 5.43 -2.43
N GLN A 91 -9.45 5.11 -1.49
CA GLN A 91 -8.07 5.63 -1.44
C GLN A 91 -7.05 4.64 -2.05
N ALA A 92 -7.47 3.46 -2.44
CA ALA A 92 -6.57 2.38 -2.86
C ALA A 92 -5.62 2.75 -4.00
N TYR A 93 -6.02 3.65 -4.88
CA TYR A 93 -5.24 4.08 -6.04
C TYR A 93 -4.57 5.45 -5.89
N GLU A 94 -4.66 6.05 -4.70
CA GLU A 94 -3.87 7.23 -4.36
C GLU A 94 -2.43 6.86 -4.05
N ASP A 95 -1.47 7.77 -4.28
CA ASP A 95 -0.06 7.52 -3.96
C ASP A 95 0.20 7.70 -2.46
N THR A 96 -0.47 6.88 -1.68
CA THR A 96 -0.39 6.86 -0.21
C THR A 96 -0.28 5.42 0.33
N SER A 97 0.33 5.28 1.50
CA SER A 97 0.33 4.02 2.26
C SER A 97 -0.94 3.91 3.06
N LEU A 98 -1.56 2.72 3.09
CA LEU A 98 -2.79 2.47 3.83
C LEU A 98 -2.58 1.36 4.86
N PRO A 99 -3.26 1.39 6.01
CA PRO A 99 -3.15 0.33 7.01
C PRO A 99 -3.71 -0.99 6.48
N ILE A 100 -3.05 -2.10 6.86
CA ILE A 100 -3.46 -3.49 6.58
C ILE A 100 -3.58 -4.33 7.85
N GLY A 101 -3.66 -3.68 9.01
CA GLY A 101 -3.72 -4.35 10.31
C GLY A 101 -2.34 -4.58 10.94
N LEU A 102 -2.33 -5.01 12.20
CA LEU A 102 -1.13 -5.32 12.98
C LEU A 102 -0.03 -4.23 12.96
N GLY A 103 -0.41 -2.96 12.80
CA GLY A 103 0.53 -1.84 12.70
C GLY A 103 1.33 -1.82 11.39
N GLN A 104 0.93 -2.59 10.38
CA GLN A 104 1.54 -2.63 9.07
C GLN A 104 0.74 -1.85 8.03
N THR A 105 1.38 -1.52 6.93
CA THR A 105 0.76 -0.78 5.82
C THR A 105 1.09 -1.43 4.48
N ILE A 106 0.16 -1.36 3.54
CA ILE A 106 0.47 -1.54 2.12
C ILE A 106 1.28 -0.33 1.65
N SER A 107 2.42 -0.56 1.01
CA SER A 107 3.27 0.52 0.48
C SER A 107 2.55 1.32 -0.60
N LYS A 108 2.82 2.61 -0.70
CA LYS A 108 2.24 3.45 -1.75
C LYS A 108 2.62 2.96 -3.15
N PRO A 109 1.76 3.15 -4.17
CA PRO A 109 1.97 2.64 -5.52
C PRO A 109 3.32 3.00 -6.13
N ASN A 110 3.76 4.25 -5.98
CA ASN A 110 5.04 4.71 -6.53
C ASN A 110 6.24 3.91 -5.95
N VAL A 111 6.24 3.62 -4.65
CA VAL A 111 7.32 2.85 -4.02
C VAL A 111 7.37 1.43 -4.56
N VAL A 112 6.22 0.74 -4.63
CA VAL A 112 6.14 -0.63 -5.17
C VAL A 112 6.63 -0.65 -6.62
N ALA A 113 6.12 0.23 -7.46
CA ALA A 113 6.48 0.31 -8.87
C ALA A 113 7.98 0.60 -9.06
N ARG A 114 8.52 1.57 -8.33
CA ARG A 114 9.94 1.94 -8.45
C ARG A 114 10.88 0.85 -7.94
N MET A 115 10.54 0.17 -6.87
CA MET A 115 11.34 -0.98 -6.37
C MET A 115 11.40 -2.09 -7.40
N ILE A 116 10.28 -2.42 -8.05
CA ILE A 116 10.22 -3.47 -9.07
C ILE A 116 10.95 -3.04 -10.35
N GLU A 117 10.81 -1.77 -10.76
CA GLU A 117 11.56 -1.22 -11.90
C GLU A 117 13.07 -1.31 -11.68
N LEU A 118 13.56 -0.91 -10.50
CA LEU A 118 14.98 -1.03 -10.15
C LEU A 118 15.47 -2.50 -10.10
N LEU A 119 14.62 -3.41 -9.63
CA LEU A 119 14.93 -4.84 -9.64
C LEU A 119 15.08 -5.39 -11.06
N ARG A 120 14.37 -4.80 -12.02
CA ARG A 120 14.36 -5.19 -13.43
C ARG A 120 15.41 -4.47 -14.28
N GLU A 121 16.14 -3.51 -13.70
CA GLU A 121 17.14 -2.73 -14.43
C GLU A 121 18.19 -3.67 -15.09
N GLY A 122 18.36 -3.52 -16.40
CA GLY A 122 19.27 -4.36 -17.20
C GLY A 122 18.77 -5.77 -17.50
N VAL A 123 17.50 -6.09 -17.19
CA VAL A 123 16.91 -7.40 -17.47
C VAL A 123 15.93 -7.30 -18.66
N ASP A 124 16.20 -8.07 -19.70
CA ASP A 124 15.28 -8.24 -20.83
C ASP A 124 14.20 -9.30 -20.49
N GLY A 125 12.93 -8.96 -20.75
CA GLY A 125 11.80 -9.86 -20.47
C GLY A 125 11.46 -9.98 -18.98
N LYS A 126 10.92 -11.13 -18.56
CA LYS A 126 10.56 -11.37 -17.16
C LYS A 126 11.79 -11.70 -16.30
N LEU A 127 11.72 -11.32 -15.03
CA LEU A 127 12.63 -11.82 -14.00
C LEU A 127 12.50 -13.36 -13.89
N GLY A 128 13.54 -14.01 -13.44
CA GLY A 128 13.50 -15.43 -13.07
C GLY A 128 12.76 -15.65 -11.75
N ARG A 129 13.44 -16.26 -10.78
CA ARG A 129 12.90 -16.44 -9.42
C ARG A 129 13.16 -15.20 -8.57
N VAL A 130 12.12 -14.73 -7.89
CA VAL A 130 12.17 -13.56 -7.00
C VAL A 130 11.75 -13.98 -5.59
N LEU A 131 12.47 -13.49 -4.59
CA LEU A 131 12.11 -13.60 -3.19
C LEU A 131 11.69 -12.23 -2.67
N GLU A 132 10.47 -12.13 -2.17
CA GLU A 132 9.96 -11.00 -1.43
C GLU A 132 10.07 -11.26 0.08
N ILE A 133 10.52 -10.26 0.83
CA ILE A 133 10.57 -10.31 2.29
C ILE A 133 9.57 -9.28 2.83
N GLY A 134 8.56 -9.76 3.55
CA GLY A 134 7.45 -8.95 4.07
C GLY A 134 6.27 -8.93 3.13
N THR A 135 5.56 -10.05 3.01
CA THR A 135 4.36 -10.21 2.14
C THR A 135 3.29 -9.15 2.42
N GLY A 136 3.08 -8.83 3.70
CA GLY A 136 2.03 -7.90 4.12
C GLY A 136 0.65 -8.42 3.71
N CYS A 137 -0.04 -7.66 2.85
CA CYS A 137 -1.32 -8.05 2.26
C CYS A 137 -1.19 -8.77 0.90
N GLY A 138 0.02 -9.09 0.44
CA GLY A 138 0.25 -9.80 -0.83
C GLY A 138 0.21 -8.93 -2.10
N TYR A 139 -0.08 -7.65 -2.01
CA TYR A 139 -0.17 -6.79 -3.20
C TYR A 139 1.10 -6.74 -4.04
N GLN A 140 2.27 -6.57 -3.41
CA GLN A 140 3.54 -6.52 -4.13
C GLN A 140 3.88 -7.89 -4.73
N ALA A 141 3.62 -9.00 -4.04
CA ALA A 141 3.75 -10.35 -4.58
C ALA A 141 2.88 -10.55 -5.82
N ALA A 142 1.63 -10.07 -5.79
CA ALA A 142 0.73 -10.10 -6.94
C ALA A 142 1.26 -9.29 -8.13
N VAL A 143 1.84 -8.10 -7.91
CA VAL A 143 2.48 -7.32 -8.98
C VAL A 143 3.73 -8.05 -9.51
N LEU A 144 4.57 -8.60 -8.62
CA LEU A 144 5.76 -9.37 -8.99
C LEU A 144 5.42 -10.58 -9.87
N SER A 145 4.30 -11.27 -9.65
CA SER A 145 3.88 -12.44 -10.44
C SER A 145 3.67 -12.12 -11.93
N HIS A 146 3.40 -10.88 -12.27
CA HIS A 146 3.30 -10.45 -13.67
C HIS A 146 4.66 -10.23 -14.35
N VAL A 147 5.68 -9.90 -13.58
CA VAL A 147 7.02 -9.52 -14.09
C VAL A 147 8.11 -10.54 -13.79
N ALA A 148 7.79 -11.61 -13.06
CA ALA A 148 8.68 -12.71 -12.73
C ALA A 148 8.10 -14.05 -13.18
N THR A 149 8.93 -15.09 -13.30
CA THR A 149 8.49 -16.46 -13.60
C THR A 149 8.03 -17.20 -12.34
N GLU A 150 8.69 -16.95 -11.22
CA GLU A 150 8.35 -17.52 -9.92
C GLU A 150 8.51 -16.45 -8.84
N VAL A 151 7.56 -16.38 -7.90
CA VAL A 151 7.62 -15.48 -6.75
C VAL A 151 7.50 -16.29 -5.48
N TYR A 152 8.47 -16.14 -4.61
CA TYR A 152 8.47 -16.63 -3.24
C TYR A 152 8.29 -15.44 -2.32
N SER A 153 7.37 -15.50 -1.39
CA SER A 153 7.12 -14.43 -0.44
C SER A 153 7.08 -14.96 0.98
N ILE A 154 7.72 -14.25 1.89
CA ILE A 154 7.79 -14.65 3.30
C ILE A 154 7.29 -13.52 4.19
N GLU A 155 6.45 -13.88 5.18
CA GLU A 155 5.89 -12.97 6.18
C GLU A 155 6.22 -13.45 7.58
N ARG A 156 6.71 -12.53 8.42
CA ARG A 156 7.04 -12.80 9.81
C ARG A 156 5.80 -12.78 10.71
N LEU A 157 4.80 -11.94 10.37
CA LEU A 157 3.61 -11.75 11.18
C LEU A 157 2.51 -12.74 10.77
N LYS A 158 2.40 -13.84 11.52
CA LYS A 158 1.41 -14.91 11.24
C LYS A 158 -0.03 -14.42 11.06
N GLY A 159 -0.42 -13.30 11.69
CA GLY A 159 -1.76 -12.74 11.55
C GLY A 159 -2.04 -12.15 10.17
N LEU A 160 -1.01 -11.68 9.44
CA LEU A 160 -1.16 -11.21 8.06
C LEU A 160 -1.25 -12.39 7.08
N HIS A 161 -0.51 -13.46 7.31
CA HIS A 161 -0.55 -14.68 6.50
C HIS A 161 -1.95 -15.32 6.46
N ARG A 162 -2.70 -15.25 7.58
CA ARG A 162 -4.07 -15.84 7.67
C ARG A 162 -5.13 -15.05 6.90
N SER A 163 -4.92 -13.76 6.64
CA SER A 163 -5.90 -12.97 5.87
C SER A 163 -5.96 -13.37 4.39
N GLU A 164 -4.94 -14.02 3.86
CA GLU A 164 -4.90 -14.51 2.47
C GLU A 164 -5.70 -15.80 2.26
N GLU A 165 -5.76 -16.68 3.26
CA GLU A 165 -6.51 -17.94 3.16
C GLU A 165 -8.01 -17.69 2.97
N HIS A 166 -8.58 -16.69 3.65
CA HIS A 166 -10.00 -16.33 3.49
C HIS A 166 -10.35 -15.72 2.12
N THR A 167 -9.38 -15.13 1.42
CA THR A 167 -9.59 -14.58 0.07
C THR A 167 -9.51 -15.67 -1.00
N SER A 168 -8.74 -16.72 -0.77
CA SER A 168 -8.57 -17.85 -1.70
C SER A 168 -9.78 -18.78 -1.71
N GLU A 169 -10.45 -18.99 -0.57
CA GLU A 169 -11.63 -19.85 -0.47
C GLU A 169 -12.85 -19.29 -1.20
N LEU A 170 -12.97 -17.96 -1.31
CA LEU A 170 -14.06 -17.33 -2.06
C LEU A 170 -13.90 -17.43 -3.58
N GLN A 171 -12.75 -17.82 -4.10
CA GLN A 171 -12.49 -17.97 -5.54
C GLN A 171 -12.61 -19.40 -6.03
N SER A 172 -12.74 -20.42 -5.16
CA SER A 172 -12.86 -21.83 -5.56
C SER A 172 -14.28 -22.33 -5.73
N HIS A 173 -15.31 -21.48 -5.55
CA HIS A 173 -16.72 -21.81 -5.71
C HIS A 173 -17.41 -20.96 -6.80
N SER A 174 -16.84 -20.97 -8.00
CA SER A 174 -17.51 -20.42 -9.20
C SER A 174 -17.30 -21.33 -10.38
#